data_82971e5e61698479f150b28786511006
#
_entry.id   82971e5e61698479f150b28786511006
#
_cell.length_a   1.000
_cell.length_b   1.000
_cell.length_c   1.000
_cell.angle_alpha   90.00
_cell.angle_beta   90.00
_cell.angle_gamma   90.00
#
_symmetry.space_group_name_H-M   'P 1'
#
loop_
_entity.id
_entity.type
_entity.pdbx_description
1 polymer ?
#
loop_
_entity_poly.entity_id
_entity_poly.type
_entity_poly.pdbx_seq_one_letter_code
_entity_poly.pdbx_strand_id
1 'polypeptide(L)'
;MHNLRLAVLVCACLAAAPAFAARCGGDFHSFVQNFSGEAVAAGVSQSVVSQALGGVTQDPGVLAFDRRQRYTFNKTFEQYVATRVGPGRINGGRAMLQRYANLFAQIEQRFGVPRQILVAIWGLETDFGKGDMGRLPVIRTLATLAHDFRRSELFQGELLAALKIVQRGDLPLQDMIGAYAGEIGQTQFLPSSYIKYGVDFDGDGRVDLRHNVADVLASTANLLHTNGFKMGAPYGEGSANFEAMREWNHAVIYRKTIAYFADRLIGR
;
A
#
# COMPACT_ATOMS: atom_id res chain seq x y z
N MET A 1 -48.52 50.92 -8.50
CA MET A 1 -47.55 50.51 -9.55
C MET A 1 -46.28 50.06 -8.85
N HIS A 2 -46.14 48.77 -8.61
CA HIS A 2 -44.99 48.16 -7.88
C HIS A 2 -44.10 47.44 -8.91
N ASN A 3 -42.90 47.97 -9.12
CA ASN A 3 -41.89 47.35 -9.99
C ASN A 3 -41.14 46.26 -9.23
N LEU A 4 -41.43 44.99 -9.56
CA LEU A 4 -40.73 43.83 -9.08
C LEU A 4 -39.47 43.64 -9.94
N ARG A 5 -38.28 43.89 -9.37
CA ARG A 5 -36.98 43.61 -10.01
C ARG A 5 -36.64 42.15 -9.78
N LEU A 6 -36.64 41.35 -10.83
CA LEU A 6 -36.22 39.98 -10.85
C LEU A 6 -34.66 39.95 -10.84
N ALA A 7 -34.08 39.49 -9.77
CA ALA A 7 -32.63 39.25 -9.72
C ALA A 7 -32.31 37.83 -10.27
N VAL A 8 -31.69 37.78 -11.44
CA VAL A 8 -31.18 36.52 -12.01
C VAL A 8 -29.90 36.14 -11.36
N LEU A 9 -29.90 35.08 -10.55
CA LEU A 9 -28.72 34.48 -9.97
C LEU A 9 -28.05 33.61 -11.04
N VAL A 10 -26.91 34.05 -11.59
CA VAL A 10 -26.09 33.23 -12.49
C VAL A 10 -25.26 32.30 -11.64
N CYS A 11 -25.68 31.03 -11.60
CA CYS A 11 -24.89 29.97 -10.99
C CYS A 11 -23.77 29.60 -11.97
N ALA A 12 -22.55 30.06 -11.70
CA ALA A 12 -21.36 29.64 -12.45
C ALA A 12 -21.01 28.20 -12.03
N CYS A 13 -21.41 27.22 -12.84
CA CYS A 13 -20.90 25.85 -12.73
C CYS A 13 -19.42 25.86 -13.10
N LEU A 14 -18.53 25.80 -12.10
CA LEU A 14 -17.12 25.45 -12.29
C LEU A 14 -17.09 23.99 -12.78
N ALA A 15 -17.04 23.82 -14.10
CA ALA A 15 -16.71 22.52 -14.69
C ALA A 15 -15.27 22.18 -14.26
N ALA A 16 -15.12 21.20 -13.37
CA ALA A 16 -13.82 20.60 -13.10
C ALA A 16 -13.32 20.02 -14.43
N ALA A 17 -12.24 20.61 -14.96
CA ALA A 17 -11.55 20.05 -16.12
C ALA A 17 -11.10 18.64 -15.77
N PRO A 18 -11.28 17.64 -16.66
CA PRO A 18 -10.73 16.32 -16.41
C PRO A 18 -9.22 16.44 -16.20
N ALA A 19 -8.73 15.91 -15.10
CA ALA A 19 -7.31 15.79 -14.86
C ALA A 19 -6.76 14.86 -15.95
N PHE A 20 -6.11 15.41 -16.95
CA PHE A 20 -5.43 14.61 -17.97
C PHE A 20 -4.22 13.97 -17.31
N ALA A 21 -4.23 12.63 -17.20
CA ALA A 21 -3.07 11.90 -16.77
C ALA A 21 -1.88 12.20 -17.70
N ALA A 22 -0.69 12.43 -17.14
CA ALA A 22 0.50 12.73 -17.92
C ALA A 22 0.71 11.63 -18.97
N ARG A 23 1.00 12.02 -20.20
CA ARG A 23 1.15 11.06 -21.30
C ARG A 23 2.35 10.15 -21.02
N CYS A 24 2.10 8.85 -20.94
CA CYS A 24 3.16 7.85 -20.80
C CYS A 24 3.98 7.76 -22.09
N GLY A 25 5.25 7.32 -21.97
CA GLY A 25 6.19 7.21 -23.08
C GLY A 25 6.79 8.55 -23.53
N GLY A 26 7.58 8.50 -24.58
CA GLY A 26 8.32 9.66 -25.07
C GLY A 26 9.49 10.03 -24.17
N ASP A 27 9.81 11.32 -24.10
CA ASP A 27 10.87 11.83 -23.23
C ASP A 27 10.51 11.78 -21.75
N PHE A 28 11.33 11.10 -20.97
CA PHE A 28 11.10 10.92 -19.52
C PHE A 28 11.10 12.24 -18.75
N HIS A 29 11.97 13.18 -19.14
CA HIS A 29 12.02 14.48 -18.46
C HIS A 29 10.72 15.27 -18.68
N SER A 30 10.23 15.30 -19.91
CA SER A 30 8.94 15.93 -20.23
C SER A 30 7.78 15.29 -19.49
N PHE A 31 7.79 13.96 -19.35
CA PHE A 31 6.80 13.25 -18.52
C PHE A 31 6.83 13.72 -17.08
N VAL A 32 8.02 13.77 -16.45
CA VAL A 32 8.19 14.22 -15.05
C VAL A 32 7.74 15.67 -14.87
N GLN A 33 8.03 16.55 -15.83
CA GLN A 33 7.57 17.95 -15.77
C GLN A 33 6.04 18.04 -15.83
N ASN A 34 5.40 17.33 -16.76
CA ASN A 34 3.93 17.30 -16.86
C ASN A 34 3.30 16.75 -15.59
N PHE A 35 3.79 15.62 -15.10
CA PHE A 35 3.32 15.01 -13.86
C PHE A 35 3.52 15.91 -12.65
N SER A 36 4.60 16.68 -12.60
CA SER A 36 4.83 17.68 -11.53
C SER A 36 3.73 18.73 -11.49
N GLY A 37 3.29 19.24 -12.65
CA GLY A 37 2.16 20.16 -12.74
C GLY A 37 0.84 19.53 -12.25
N GLU A 38 0.59 18.26 -12.61
CA GLU A 38 -0.59 17.52 -12.16
C GLU A 38 -0.57 17.26 -10.64
N ALA A 39 0.60 16.90 -10.09
CA ALA A 39 0.75 16.69 -8.65
C ALA A 39 0.45 17.98 -7.85
N VAL A 40 0.91 19.15 -8.34
CA VAL A 40 0.59 20.43 -7.73
C VAL A 40 -0.92 20.73 -7.85
N ALA A 41 -1.52 20.51 -9.01
CA ALA A 41 -2.96 20.68 -9.21
C ALA A 41 -3.79 19.73 -8.31
N ALA A 42 -3.25 18.54 -7.98
CA ALA A 42 -3.84 17.57 -7.05
C ALA A 42 -3.56 17.89 -5.56
N GLY A 43 -2.97 19.05 -5.26
CA GLY A 43 -2.78 19.56 -3.90
C GLY A 43 -1.45 19.19 -3.24
N VAL A 44 -0.47 18.67 -3.99
CA VAL A 44 0.89 18.51 -3.47
C VAL A 44 1.63 19.85 -3.56
N SER A 45 2.31 20.25 -2.49
CA SER A 45 3.04 21.52 -2.48
C SER A 45 4.18 21.52 -3.50
N GLN A 46 4.44 22.69 -4.11
CA GLN A 46 5.54 22.89 -5.05
C GLN A 46 6.89 22.49 -4.44
N SER A 47 7.07 22.71 -3.15
CA SER A 47 8.30 22.34 -2.42
C SER A 47 8.52 20.82 -2.41
N VAL A 48 7.49 20.05 -2.07
CA VAL A 48 7.57 18.56 -2.08
C VAL A 48 7.81 18.04 -3.49
N VAL A 49 7.08 18.56 -4.48
CA VAL A 49 7.25 18.17 -5.89
C VAL A 49 8.69 18.45 -6.36
N SER A 50 9.22 19.64 -6.10
CA SER A 50 10.58 20.00 -6.52
C SER A 50 11.65 19.15 -5.83
N GLN A 51 11.50 18.85 -4.53
CA GLN A 51 12.44 18.00 -3.79
C GLN A 51 12.38 16.55 -4.23
N ALA A 52 11.19 16.01 -4.47
CA ALA A 52 10.98 14.59 -4.74
C ALA A 52 11.21 14.22 -6.22
N LEU A 53 10.82 15.10 -7.15
CA LEU A 53 10.89 14.85 -8.61
C LEU A 53 12.04 15.59 -9.29
N GLY A 54 12.65 16.57 -8.61
CA GLY A 54 13.79 17.31 -9.16
C GLY A 54 14.99 16.38 -9.39
N GLY A 55 15.38 16.21 -10.66
CA GLY A 55 16.52 15.37 -11.05
C GLY A 55 16.23 13.85 -11.05
N VAL A 56 14.98 13.42 -10.90
CA VAL A 56 14.59 12.01 -11.05
C VAL A 56 14.92 11.51 -12.47
N THR A 57 15.56 10.36 -12.54
CA THR A 57 15.92 9.67 -13.79
C THR A 57 15.22 8.33 -13.88
N GLN A 58 14.95 7.88 -15.11
CA GLN A 58 14.38 6.56 -15.36
C GLN A 58 15.31 5.45 -14.83
N ASP A 59 14.74 4.37 -14.32
CA ASP A 59 15.47 3.19 -13.83
C ASP A 59 15.29 2.00 -14.79
N PRO A 60 16.28 1.70 -15.65
CA PRO A 60 16.18 0.56 -16.55
C PRO A 60 16.08 -0.79 -15.84
N GLY A 61 16.63 -0.90 -14.63
CA GLY A 61 16.57 -2.11 -13.81
C GLY A 61 15.15 -2.42 -13.36
N VAL A 62 14.40 -1.40 -12.96
CA VAL A 62 12.98 -1.51 -12.60
C VAL A 62 12.15 -1.99 -13.79
N LEU A 63 12.35 -1.41 -14.98
CA LEU A 63 11.65 -1.84 -16.18
C LEU A 63 11.98 -3.28 -16.57
N ALA A 64 13.26 -3.64 -16.51
CA ALA A 64 13.70 -5.00 -16.82
C ALA A 64 13.11 -6.02 -15.84
N PHE A 65 13.01 -5.66 -14.56
CA PHE A 65 12.38 -6.50 -13.54
C PHE A 65 10.87 -6.64 -13.78
N ASP A 66 10.16 -5.54 -14.03
CA ASP A 66 8.72 -5.53 -14.27
C ASP A 66 8.33 -6.39 -15.50
N ARG A 67 9.11 -6.33 -16.57
CA ARG A 67 8.89 -7.15 -17.78
C ARG A 67 9.06 -8.64 -17.53
N ARG A 68 9.90 -9.06 -16.57
CA ARG A 68 10.12 -10.46 -16.20
C ARG A 68 9.04 -11.06 -15.29
N GLN A 69 8.21 -10.23 -14.64
CA GLN A 69 7.19 -10.70 -13.68
C GLN A 69 6.08 -11.58 -14.27
N ARG A 70 6.03 -11.79 -15.58
CA ARG A 70 4.97 -12.56 -16.27
C ARG A 70 4.89 -14.04 -15.90
N TYR A 71 5.84 -14.59 -15.13
CA TYR A 71 6.03 -16.05 -14.95
C TYR A 71 5.91 -16.56 -13.52
N THR A 72 5.38 -15.81 -12.58
CA THR A 72 5.57 -16.09 -11.14
C THR A 72 4.58 -17.12 -10.52
N PHE A 73 3.53 -17.58 -11.19
CA PHE A 73 2.46 -18.37 -10.56
C PHE A 73 2.23 -19.79 -11.10
N ASN A 74 3.29 -20.53 -11.44
CA ASN A 74 3.17 -21.93 -11.90
C ASN A 74 3.35 -22.97 -10.78
N LYS A 75 3.23 -22.60 -9.49
CA LYS A 75 3.38 -23.51 -8.35
C LYS A 75 2.02 -23.99 -7.87
N THR A 76 1.93 -25.28 -7.44
CA THR A 76 0.77 -25.74 -6.67
C THR A 76 0.74 -25.07 -5.30
N PHE A 77 -0.40 -25.14 -4.62
CA PHE A 77 -0.53 -24.58 -3.27
C PHE A 77 0.48 -25.19 -2.30
N GLU A 78 0.65 -26.51 -2.33
CA GLU A 78 1.59 -27.25 -1.48
C GLU A 78 3.04 -26.80 -1.72
N GLN A 79 3.44 -26.65 -2.98
CA GLN A 79 4.77 -26.16 -3.34
C GLN A 79 4.98 -24.71 -2.87
N TYR A 80 3.94 -23.87 -2.98
CA TYR A 80 4.01 -22.49 -2.57
C TYR A 80 4.14 -22.38 -1.05
N VAL A 81 3.29 -23.07 -0.31
CA VAL A 81 3.33 -23.09 1.17
C VAL A 81 4.64 -23.66 1.70
N ALA A 82 5.15 -24.77 1.13
CA ALA A 82 6.40 -25.38 1.56
C ALA A 82 7.59 -24.42 1.50
N THR A 83 7.59 -23.47 0.55
CA THR A 83 8.64 -22.45 0.42
C THR A 83 8.41 -21.21 1.28
N ARG A 84 7.19 -20.98 1.77
CA ARG A 84 6.81 -19.73 2.46
C ARG A 84 6.52 -19.91 3.94
N VAL A 85 6.02 -21.08 4.37
CA VAL A 85 5.54 -21.33 5.73
C VAL A 85 6.31 -22.50 6.36
N GLY A 86 7.62 -22.31 6.55
CA GLY A 86 8.47 -23.30 7.22
C GLY A 86 8.42 -23.20 8.77
N PRO A 87 8.96 -24.21 9.49
CA PRO A 87 8.95 -24.25 10.96
C PRO A 87 9.55 -23.00 11.61
N GLY A 88 10.62 -22.46 11.05
CA GLY A 88 11.26 -21.24 11.57
C GLY A 88 10.34 -20.04 11.55
N ARG A 89 9.58 -19.83 10.44
CA ARG A 89 8.61 -18.74 10.33
C ARG A 89 7.41 -18.94 11.24
N ILE A 90 6.93 -20.18 11.40
CA ILE A 90 5.85 -20.50 12.36
C ILE A 90 6.29 -20.16 13.78
N ASN A 91 7.48 -20.61 14.20
CA ASN A 91 8.02 -20.32 15.54
C ASN A 91 8.26 -18.82 15.74
N GLY A 92 8.80 -18.13 14.72
CA GLY A 92 8.93 -16.67 14.72
C GLY A 92 7.60 -15.97 14.92
N GLY A 93 6.58 -16.37 14.19
CA GLY A 93 5.23 -15.81 14.31
C GLY A 93 4.59 -16.04 15.68
N ARG A 94 4.76 -17.24 16.26
CA ARG A 94 4.32 -17.51 17.64
C ARG A 94 5.03 -16.62 18.67
N ALA A 95 6.33 -16.39 18.49
CA ALA A 95 7.06 -15.45 19.33
C ALA A 95 6.54 -14.01 19.20
N MET A 96 6.14 -13.57 17.97
CA MET A 96 5.53 -12.24 17.76
C MET A 96 4.14 -12.16 18.42
N LEU A 97 3.32 -13.21 18.35
CA LEU A 97 2.03 -13.25 19.05
C LEU A 97 2.19 -13.05 20.57
N GLN A 98 3.23 -13.62 21.17
CA GLN A 98 3.55 -13.45 22.59
C GLN A 98 4.13 -12.05 22.88
N ARG A 99 5.13 -11.64 22.11
CA ARG A 99 5.84 -10.36 22.30
C ARG A 99 4.90 -9.15 22.27
N TYR A 100 3.95 -9.15 21.34
CA TYR A 100 3.04 -8.04 21.12
C TYR A 100 1.60 -8.33 21.60
N ALA A 101 1.44 -9.22 22.59
CA ALA A 101 0.12 -9.68 23.06
C ALA A 101 -0.84 -8.54 23.43
N ASN A 102 -0.34 -7.52 24.13
CA ASN A 102 -1.14 -6.35 24.55
C ASN A 102 -1.52 -5.46 23.35
N LEU A 103 -0.57 -5.25 22.43
CA LEU A 103 -0.83 -4.50 21.20
C LEU A 103 -1.90 -5.20 20.35
N PHE A 104 -1.78 -6.51 20.17
CA PHE A 104 -2.77 -7.29 19.43
C PHE A 104 -4.15 -7.23 20.08
N ALA A 105 -4.23 -7.27 21.42
CA ALA A 105 -5.52 -7.17 22.10
C ALA A 105 -6.23 -5.84 21.81
N GLN A 106 -5.49 -4.73 21.78
CA GLN A 106 -6.02 -3.41 21.42
C GLN A 106 -6.45 -3.33 19.94
N ILE A 107 -5.64 -3.87 19.04
CA ILE A 107 -5.94 -3.90 17.59
C ILE A 107 -7.16 -4.78 17.32
N GLU A 108 -7.26 -5.96 17.93
CA GLU A 108 -8.42 -6.85 17.83
C GLU A 108 -9.70 -6.18 18.32
N GLN A 109 -9.62 -5.47 19.45
CA GLN A 109 -10.75 -4.72 20.00
C GLN A 109 -11.22 -3.61 19.08
N ARG A 110 -10.27 -2.89 18.44
CA ARG A 110 -10.58 -1.73 17.60
C ARG A 110 -11.07 -2.13 16.21
N PHE A 111 -10.44 -3.12 15.59
CA PHE A 111 -10.65 -3.46 14.18
C PHE A 111 -11.34 -4.81 13.95
N GLY A 112 -11.47 -5.66 14.95
CA GLY A 112 -12.13 -6.95 14.79
C GLY A 112 -11.39 -7.91 13.84
N VAL A 113 -10.06 -7.83 13.74
CA VAL A 113 -9.22 -8.71 12.92
C VAL A 113 -8.34 -9.57 13.84
N PRO A 114 -8.41 -10.92 13.74
CA PRO A 114 -7.65 -11.80 14.63
C PRO A 114 -6.13 -11.64 14.45
N ARG A 115 -5.41 -11.61 15.56
CA ARG A 115 -3.95 -11.42 15.59
C ARG A 115 -3.17 -12.41 14.72
N GLN A 116 -3.61 -13.66 14.62
CA GLN A 116 -2.93 -14.66 13.78
C GLN A 116 -2.97 -14.31 12.28
N ILE A 117 -4.01 -13.63 11.80
CA ILE A 117 -4.10 -13.14 10.41
C ILE A 117 -3.08 -12.03 10.20
N LEU A 118 -2.97 -11.07 11.12
CA LEU A 118 -1.99 -9.97 11.04
C LEU A 118 -0.56 -10.49 11.06
N VAL A 119 -0.26 -11.44 11.96
CA VAL A 119 1.06 -12.05 12.05
C VAL A 119 1.37 -12.89 10.81
N ALA A 120 0.39 -13.59 10.24
CA ALA A 120 0.58 -14.35 9.01
C ALA A 120 0.95 -13.43 7.84
N ILE A 121 0.23 -12.33 7.65
CA ILE A 121 0.56 -11.32 6.64
C ILE A 121 1.96 -10.75 6.89
N TRP A 122 2.25 -10.25 8.07
CA TRP A 122 3.54 -9.65 8.43
C TRP A 122 4.71 -10.62 8.20
N GLY A 123 4.51 -11.90 8.55
CA GLY A 123 5.52 -12.93 8.32
C GLY A 123 5.74 -13.27 6.85
N LEU A 124 4.68 -13.29 6.03
CA LEU A 124 4.78 -13.57 4.60
C LEU A 124 5.42 -12.42 3.81
N GLU A 125 5.17 -11.18 4.21
CA GLU A 125 5.70 -10.00 3.51
C GLU A 125 7.20 -9.80 3.81
N THR A 126 7.56 -9.68 5.07
CA THR A 126 8.92 -9.26 5.44
C THR A 126 9.53 -10.04 6.60
N ASP A 127 9.06 -11.26 6.87
CA ASP A 127 9.55 -12.06 8.00
C ASP A 127 9.55 -11.26 9.33
N PHE A 128 8.41 -10.63 9.60
CA PHE A 128 8.18 -9.79 10.79
C PHE A 128 9.09 -8.54 10.84
N GLY A 129 9.29 -7.89 9.72
CA GLY A 129 10.12 -6.71 9.57
C GLY A 129 11.63 -6.97 9.58
N LYS A 130 12.06 -8.23 9.62
CA LYS A 130 13.49 -8.62 9.59
C LYS A 130 13.98 -8.92 8.18
N GLY A 131 13.09 -9.23 7.27
CA GLY A 131 13.38 -9.54 5.87
C GLY A 131 13.56 -8.30 5.01
N ASP A 132 13.64 -8.55 3.70
CA ASP A 132 13.82 -7.48 2.72
C ASP A 132 12.51 -6.66 2.55
N MET A 133 12.55 -5.39 2.92
CA MET A 133 11.47 -4.41 2.71
C MET A 133 11.65 -3.63 1.41
N GLY A 134 12.57 -4.05 0.55
CA GLY A 134 12.98 -3.30 -0.64
C GLY A 134 14.10 -2.29 -0.37
N ARG A 135 14.81 -1.94 -1.44
CA ARG A 135 15.98 -1.04 -1.42
C ARG A 135 15.91 0.03 -2.50
N LEU A 136 14.79 0.14 -3.18
CA LEU A 136 14.62 1.06 -4.30
C LEU A 136 14.01 2.37 -3.82
N PRO A 137 14.47 3.53 -4.31
CA PRO A 137 13.81 4.80 -4.07
C PRO A 137 12.40 4.78 -4.66
N VAL A 138 11.37 4.83 -3.82
CA VAL A 138 9.95 4.68 -4.20
C VAL A 138 9.56 5.69 -5.28
N ILE A 139 9.93 6.95 -5.11
CA ILE A 139 9.58 8.02 -6.05
C ILE A 139 10.16 7.73 -7.45
N ARG A 140 11.45 7.38 -7.53
CA ARG A 140 12.12 7.06 -8.79
C ARG A 140 11.52 5.82 -9.45
N THR A 141 11.25 4.80 -8.64
CA THR A 141 10.65 3.54 -9.08
C THR A 141 9.26 3.79 -9.68
N LEU A 142 8.41 4.51 -8.95
CA LEU A 142 7.06 4.80 -9.41
C LEU A 142 7.04 5.75 -10.62
N ALA A 143 7.90 6.77 -10.67
CA ALA A 143 8.03 7.63 -11.84
C ALA A 143 8.44 6.83 -13.09
N THR A 144 9.36 5.86 -12.93
CA THR A 144 9.78 4.96 -14.00
C THR A 144 8.62 4.10 -14.51
N LEU A 145 7.87 3.47 -13.62
CA LEU A 145 6.74 2.61 -13.97
C LEU A 145 5.54 3.42 -14.49
N ALA A 146 5.32 4.62 -13.99
CA ALA A 146 4.29 5.55 -14.46
C ALA A 146 4.55 6.04 -15.87
N HIS A 147 5.83 6.19 -16.27
CA HIS A 147 6.22 6.55 -17.62
C HIS A 147 6.07 5.38 -18.62
N ASP A 148 6.21 4.12 -18.18
CA ASP A 148 6.05 2.94 -19.05
C ASP A 148 4.56 2.74 -19.43
N PHE A 149 4.30 2.28 -20.67
CA PHE A 149 2.94 2.08 -21.19
C PHE A 149 2.13 1.05 -20.39
N ARG A 150 2.82 0.16 -19.71
CA ARG A 150 2.22 -0.93 -18.97
C ARG A 150 1.77 -0.45 -17.59
N ARG A 151 0.47 -0.30 -17.38
CA ARG A 151 -0.14 0.15 -16.12
C ARG A 151 0.22 1.59 -15.72
N SER A 152 0.46 2.47 -16.68
CA SER A 152 0.87 3.86 -16.44
C SER A 152 -0.08 4.58 -15.48
N GLU A 153 -1.40 4.53 -15.70
CA GLU A 153 -2.40 5.21 -14.85
C GLU A 153 -2.33 4.72 -13.39
N LEU A 154 -2.18 3.40 -13.18
CA LEU A 154 -2.01 2.85 -11.84
C LEU A 154 -0.79 3.48 -11.14
N PHE A 155 0.37 3.47 -11.81
CA PHE A 155 1.60 3.96 -11.20
C PHE A 155 1.67 5.48 -11.08
N GLN A 156 0.95 6.23 -11.91
CA GLN A 156 0.77 7.68 -11.70
C GLN A 156 -0.04 7.94 -10.41
N GLY A 157 -1.09 7.16 -10.15
CA GLY A 157 -1.84 7.21 -8.89
C GLY A 157 -0.97 6.89 -7.68
N GLU A 158 -0.15 5.85 -7.77
CA GLU A 158 0.79 5.46 -6.70
C GLU A 158 1.88 6.52 -6.48
N LEU A 159 2.41 7.12 -7.54
CA LEU A 159 3.39 8.21 -7.43
C LEU A 159 2.80 9.44 -6.75
N LEU A 160 1.57 9.82 -7.10
CA LEU A 160 0.87 10.92 -6.44
C LEU A 160 0.64 10.62 -4.94
N ALA A 161 0.23 9.40 -4.61
CA ALA A 161 0.06 8.97 -3.22
C ALA A 161 1.39 9.00 -2.45
N ALA A 162 2.50 8.57 -3.08
CA ALA A 162 3.83 8.62 -2.49
C ALA A 162 4.27 10.08 -2.16
N LEU A 163 4.01 11.02 -3.05
CA LEU A 163 4.25 12.44 -2.79
C LEU A 163 3.39 12.97 -1.62
N LYS A 164 2.15 12.50 -1.49
CA LYS A 164 1.27 12.86 -0.37
C LYS A 164 1.75 12.29 0.97
N ILE A 165 2.36 11.11 1.01
CA ILE A 165 3.00 10.56 2.22
C ILE A 165 4.12 11.49 2.70
N VAL A 166 4.98 11.93 1.78
CA VAL A 166 6.05 12.89 2.10
C VAL A 166 5.47 14.23 2.58
N GLN A 167 4.44 14.74 1.91
CA GLN A 167 3.80 16.01 2.29
C GLN A 167 3.13 15.97 3.68
N ARG A 168 2.54 14.83 4.06
CA ARG A 168 1.96 14.63 5.40
C ARG A 168 3.03 14.56 6.49
N GLY A 169 4.28 14.32 6.13
CA GLY A 169 5.38 14.11 7.06
C GLY A 169 5.39 12.72 7.70
N ASP A 170 4.62 11.78 7.17
CA ASP A 170 4.59 10.39 7.65
C ASP A 170 5.97 9.72 7.48
N LEU A 171 6.56 9.87 6.30
CA LEU A 171 7.93 9.43 6.00
C LEU A 171 8.68 10.56 5.30
N PRO A 172 9.90 10.92 5.75
CA PRO A 172 10.74 11.85 5.03
C PRO A 172 11.24 11.23 3.71
N LEU A 173 11.59 12.07 2.74
CA LEU A 173 11.95 11.62 1.38
C LEU A 173 13.07 10.58 1.35
N GLN A 174 14.07 10.70 2.22
CA GLN A 174 15.17 9.73 2.31
C GLN A 174 14.72 8.34 2.79
N ASP A 175 13.58 8.24 3.50
CA ASP A 175 13.01 6.98 3.99
C ASP A 175 11.96 6.40 3.03
N MET A 176 11.67 7.10 1.92
CA MET A 176 10.83 6.61 0.83
C MET A 176 11.58 5.55 0.02
N ILE A 177 11.93 4.46 0.69
CA ILE A 177 12.61 3.28 0.16
C ILE A 177 11.65 2.10 0.27
N GLY A 178 11.57 1.30 -0.80
CA GLY A 178 10.61 0.21 -0.87
C GLY A 178 10.96 -0.85 -1.91
N ALA A 179 9.97 -1.68 -2.27
CA ALA A 179 10.12 -2.72 -3.25
C ALA A 179 9.91 -2.20 -4.70
N TYR A 180 9.93 -3.11 -5.67
CA TYR A 180 10.02 -2.76 -7.09
C TYR A 180 8.78 -2.09 -7.69
N ALA A 181 7.59 -2.27 -7.10
CA ALA A 181 6.37 -1.59 -7.53
C ALA A 181 5.99 -0.42 -6.59
N GLY A 182 6.94 0.03 -5.75
CA GLY A 182 6.74 1.13 -4.82
C GLY A 182 6.11 0.74 -3.48
N GLU A 183 6.08 -0.56 -3.16
CA GLU A 183 5.56 -1.05 -1.88
C GLU A 183 6.45 -0.58 -0.73
N ILE A 184 5.84 -0.15 0.37
CA ILE A 184 6.50 0.48 1.52
C ILE A 184 6.27 -0.32 2.80
N GLY A 185 7.32 -0.46 3.59
CA GLY A 185 7.25 -0.87 4.98
C GLY A 185 7.13 -2.36 5.22
N GLN A 186 6.85 -2.71 6.49
CA GLN A 186 6.95 -4.08 6.97
C GLN A 186 5.85 -5.01 6.43
N THR A 187 4.73 -4.46 5.99
CA THR A 187 3.66 -5.21 5.34
C THR A 187 3.43 -4.82 3.89
N GLN A 188 4.41 -4.14 3.26
CA GLN A 188 4.47 -3.90 1.82
C GLN A 188 3.23 -3.21 1.24
N PHE A 189 2.80 -2.11 1.90
CA PHE A 189 1.69 -1.28 1.42
C PHE A 189 2.07 -0.52 0.15
N LEU A 190 1.19 -0.53 -0.85
CA LEU A 190 1.25 0.47 -1.92
C LEU A 190 0.94 1.86 -1.35
N PRO A 191 1.54 2.94 -1.90
CA PRO A 191 1.32 4.29 -1.40
C PRO A 191 -0.15 4.72 -1.31
N SER A 192 -0.99 4.34 -2.27
CA SER A 192 -2.43 4.62 -2.23
C SER A 192 -3.12 3.93 -1.05
N SER A 193 -2.77 2.68 -0.79
CA SER A 193 -3.26 1.92 0.37
C SER A 193 -2.73 2.51 1.68
N TYR A 194 -1.48 2.97 1.70
CA TYR A 194 -0.88 3.67 2.83
C TYR A 194 -1.70 4.92 3.21
N ILE A 195 -2.02 5.77 2.23
CA ILE A 195 -2.84 6.97 2.44
C ILE A 195 -4.25 6.62 2.92
N LYS A 196 -4.85 5.57 2.33
CA LYS A 196 -6.25 5.20 2.58
C LYS A 196 -6.46 4.48 3.91
N TYR A 197 -5.54 3.61 4.29
CA TYR A 197 -5.72 2.69 5.42
C TYR A 197 -4.72 2.90 6.55
N GLY A 198 -3.73 3.76 6.37
CA GLY A 198 -2.72 4.06 7.39
C GLY A 198 -3.34 4.59 8.68
N VAL A 199 -2.86 4.10 9.80
CA VAL A 199 -3.30 4.46 11.15
C VAL A 199 -2.08 4.81 11.99
N ASP A 200 -2.06 6.02 12.51
CA ASP A 200 -1.21 6.41 13.65
C ASP A 200 -1.82 5.77 14.89
N PHE A 201 -1.26 4.65 15.33
CA PHE A 201 -1.86 3.86 16.39
C PHE A 201 -1.28 4.16 17.77
N ASP A 202 -0.05 4.62 17.85
CA ASP A 202 0.57 5.07 19.10
C ASP A 202 0.37 6.57 19.38
N GLY A 203 -0.17 7.33 18.40
CA GLY A 203 -0.55 8.72 18.56
C GLY A 203 0.64 9.70 18.52
N ASP A 204 1.73 9.34 17.83
CA ASP A 204 2.91 10.21 17.70
C ASP A 204 2.73 11.33 16.65
N GLY A 205 1.61 11.34 15.93
CA GLY A 205 1.24 12.32 14.91
C GLY A 205 1.66 11.94 13.49
N ARG A 206 2.18 10.72 13.27
CA ARG A 206 2.60 10.20 11.97
C ARG A 206 2.12 8.77 11.79
N VAL A 207 2.03 8.33 10.56
CA VAL A 207 1.86 6.91 10.24
C VAL A 207 3.22 6.40 9.77
N ASP A 208 3.88 5.50 10.51
CA ASP A 208 5.17 4.94 10.12
C ASP A 208 5.08 3.43 9.88
N LEU A 209 4.82 3.03 8.63
CA LEU A 209 4.73 1.61 8.26
C LEU A 209 6.11 0.93 8.07
N ARG A 210 7.22 1.66 8.28
CA ARG A 210 8.57 1.08 8.20
C ARG A 210 9.13 0.71 9.55
N HIS A 211 8.99 1.58 10.55
CA HIS A 211 9.71 1.45 11.82
C HIS A 211 8.78 1.24 13.01
N ASN A 212 7.51 1.63 12.90
CA ASN A 212 6.52 1.53 13.97
C ASN A 212 5.62 0.29 13.82
N VAL A 213 5.88 -0.74 14.63
CA VAL A 213 5.11 -2.00 14.59
C VAL A 213 3.63 -1.79 14.93
N ALA A 214 3.31 -0.82 15.79
CA ALA A 214 1.92 -0.54 16.13
C ALA A 214 1.14 -0.02 14.92
N ASP A 215 1.70 0.93 14.18
CA ASP A 215 1.12 1.47 12.96
C ASP A 215 1.01 0.41 11.86
N VAL A 216 2.07 -0.40 11.68
CA VAL A 216 2.11 -1.49 10.70
C VAL A 216 0.95 -2.46 10.89
N LEU A 217 0.77 -2.95 12.13
CA LEU A 217 -0.24 -3.97 12.43
C LEU A 217 -1.66 -3.37 12.45
N ALA A 218 -1.81 -2.15 12.98
CA ALA A 218 -3.09 -1.46 13.00
C ALA A 218 -3.56 -1.05 11.59
N SER A 219 -2.66 -0.58 10.74
CA SER A 219 -2.98 -0.24 9.35
C SER A 219 -3.38 -1.48 8.55
N THR A 220 -2.67 -2.60 8.75
CA THR A 220 -3.02 -3.90 8.15
C THR A 220 -4.41 -4.35 8.61
N ALA A 221 -4.70 -4.22 9.90
CA ALA A 221 -6.02 -4.53 10.45
C ALA A 221 -7.10 -3.60 9.90
N ASN A 222 -6.83 -2.30 9.79
CA ASN A 222 -7.76 -1.31 9.26
C ASN A 222 -8.11 -1.59 7.79
N LEU A 223 -7.15 -1.98 6.96
CA LEU A 223 -7.42 -2.40 5.58
C LEU A 223 -8.39 -3.58 5.56
N LEU A 224 -8.14 -4.64 6.31
CA LEU A 224 -9.00 -5.81 6.34
C LEU A 224 -10.39 -5.50 6.91
N HIS A 225 -10.46 -4.76 8.01
CA HIS A 225 -11.71 -4.30 8.64
C HIS A 225 -12.59 -3.50 7.68
N THR A 226 -12.00 -2.50 7.02
CA THR A 226 -12.70 -1.62 6.08
C THR A 226 -13.27 -2.40 4.89
N ASN A 227 -12.63 -3.52 4.53
CA ASN A 227 -13.07 -4.39 3.44
C ASN A 227 -13.94 -5.58 3.92
N GLY A 228 -14.47 -5.49 5.14
CA GLY A 228 -15.52 -6.39 5.63
C GLY A 228 -15.04 -7.61 6.41
N PHE A 229 -13.76 -7.67 6.80
CA PHE A 229 -13.27 -8.74 7.67
C PHE A 229 -13.96 -8.68 9.05
N LYS A 230 -14.42 -9.82 9.56
CA LYS A 230 -15.17 -9.92 10.82
C LYS A 230 -14.53 -10.93 11.77
N MET A 231 -14.33 -10.53 13.01
CA MET A 231 -13.88 -11.40 14.10
C MET A 231 -14.83 -12.58 14.28
N GLY A 232 -14.26 -13.75 14.55
CA GLY A 232 -15.03 -14.97 14.84
C GLY A 232 -15.62 -15.68 13.62
N ALA A 233 -15.69 -15.03 12.44
CA ALA A 233 -16.12 -15.69 11.22
C ALA A 233 -14.97 -16.50 10.57
N PRO A 234 -15.28 -17.55 9.80
CA PRO A 234 -14.28 -18.31 9.06
C PRO A 234 -13.50 -17.42 8.08
N TYR A 235 -12.22 -17.77 7.84
CA TYR A 235 -11.34 -17.06 6.88
C TYR A 235 -10.72 -18.00 5.81
N GLY A 236 -11.16 -19.24 5.76
CA GLY A 236 -10.79 -20.18 4.70
C GLY A 236 -11.45 -19.85 3.37
N GLU A 237 -11.00 -20.50 2.30
CA GLU A 237 -11.51 -20.31 0.94
C GLU A 237 -13.04 -20.43 0.89
N GLY A 238 -13.70 -19.54 0.16
CA GLY A 238 -15.16 -19.46 0.04
C GLY A 238 -15.86 -18.68 1.16
N SER A 239 -15.16 -18.21 2.20
CA SER A 239 -15.75 -17.40 3.26
C SER A 239 -15.72 -15.90 2.94
N ALA A 240 -16.58 -15.13 3.62
CA ALA A 240 -16.59 -13.68 3.49
C ALA A 240 -15.26 -13.04 3.90
N ASN A 241 -14.60 -13.53 4.96
CA ASN A 241 -13.28 -13.04 5.37
C ASN A 241 -12.19 -13.37 4.35
N PHE A 242 -12.32 -14.50 3.63
CA PHE A 242 -11.41 -14.82 2.53
C PHE A 242 -11.54 -13.80 1.38
N GLU A 243 -12.75 -13.36 1.09
CA GLU A 243 -12.96 -12.30 0.09
C GLU A 243 -12.53 -10.93 0.60
N ALA A 244 -12.69 -10.61 1.88
CA ALA A 244 -12.14 -9.39 2.47
C ALA A 244 -10.60 -9.29 2.33
N MET A 245 -9.89 -10.42 2.36
CA MET A 245 -8.44 -10.45 2.10
C MET A 245 -8.07 -10.19 0.64
N ARG A 246 -9.01 -10.11 -0.29
CA ARG A 246 -8.75 -9.82 -1.71
C ARG A 246 -8.16 -8.43 -1.92
N GLU A 247 -8.56 -7.48 -1.11
CA GLU A 247 -7.98 -6.12 -1.17
C GLU A 247 -6.51 -6.12 -0.72
N TRP A 248 -6.13 -7.05 0.15
CA TRP A 248 -4.73 -7.28 0.50
C TRP A 248 -3.94 -7.88 -0.66
N ASN A 249 -4.46 -8.98 -1.23
CA ASN A 249 -3.82 -9.65 -2.34
C ASN A 249 -4.84 -10.39 -3.21
N HIS A 250 -4.89 -10.06 -4.50
CA HIS A 250 -5.81 -10.67 -5.46
C HIS A 250 -5.53 -12.16 -5.73
N ALA A 251 -4.29 -12.63 -5.53
CA ALA A 251 -3.93 -14.02 -5.80
C ALA A 251 -4.56 -14.98 -4.78
N VAL A 252 -5.41 -15.88 -5.27
CA VAL A 252 -6.08 -16.90 -4.43
C VAL A 252 -5.06 -17.73 -3.65
N ILE A 253 -3.97 -18.15 -4.29
CA ILE A 253 -2.90 -18.95 -3.65
C ILE A 253 -2.27 -18.21 -2.47
N TYR A 254 -2.12 -16.88 -2.57
CA TYR A 254 -1.56 -16.07 -1.50
C TYR A 254 -2.53 -15.97 -0.31
N ARG A 255 -3.81 -15.70 -0.56
CA ARG A 255 -4.87 -15.67 0.48
C ARG A 255 -5.02 -17.01 1.19
N LYS A 256 -4.97 -18.12 0.45
CA LYS A 256 -4.93 -19.50 1.03
C LYS A 256 -3.72 -19.68 1.93
N THR A 257 -2.57 -19.11 1.55
CA THR A 257 -1.34 -19.19 2.36
C THR A 257 -1.45 -18.37 3.65
N ILE A 258 -2.08 -17.18 3.60
CA ILE A 258 -2.39 -16.41 4.82
C ILE A 258 -3.24 -17.24 5.78
N ALA A 259 -4.36 -17.82 5.29
CA ALA A 259 -5.26 -18.64 6.10
C ALA A 259 -4.54 -19.85 6.71
N TYR A 260 -3.81 -20.59 5.88
CA TYR A 260 -3.01 -21.75 6.33
C TYR A 260 -1.98 -21.35 7.39
N PHE A 261 -1.23 -20.28 7.18
CA PHE A 261 -0.22 -19.84 8.13
C PHE A 261 -0.87 -19.40 9.44
N ALA A 262 -1.98 -18.65 9.39
CA ALA A 262 -2.74 -18.25 10.57
C ALA A 262 -3.17 -19.48 11.41
N ASP A 263 -3.67 -20.52 10.77
CA ASP A 263 -4.04 -21.77 11.47
C ASP A 263 -2.83 -22.44 12.12
N ARG A 264 -1.69 -22.53 11.43
CA ARG A 264 -0.44 -23.10 11.98
C ARG A 264 0.10 -22.33 13.17
N LEU A 265 -0.11 -20.99 13.21
CA LEU A 265 0.29 -20.17 14.36
C LEU A 265 -0.45 -20.54 15.64
N ILE A 266 -1.73 -20.92 15.55
CA ILE A 266 -2.59 -21.24 16.69
C ILE A 266 -2.78 -22.76 16.90
N GLY A 267 -2.03 -23.59 16.17
CA GLY A 267 -2.03 -25.05 16.36
C GLY A 267 -3.18 -25.78 15.69
N ARG A 268 -3.76 -25.19 14.67
CA ARG A 268 -4.79 -25.82 13.80
C ARG A 268 -4.20 -26.35 12.49
#